data_8277ba3a06dd339f80c4967984ef8f9d
#
_entry.id   8277ba3a06dd339f80c4967984ef8f9d
#
_cell.length_a   1.000
_cell.length_b   1.000
_cell.length_c   1.000
_cell.angle_alpha   90.00
_cell.angle_beta   90.00
_cell.angle_gamma   90.00
#
_symmetry.space_group_name_H-M   'P 1'
#
loop_
_entity.id
_entity.type
_entity.pdbx_description
1 polymer ?
#
loop_
_entity_poly.entity_id
_entity_poly.type
_entity_poly.pdbx_seq_one_letter_code
_entity_poly.pdbx_strand_id
1 'polypeptide(L)'
;MGLPIRDERQMKALTGLSQAQFDSLLPVFSDIYRATQQHTYEAGVQSGTRRRHPGGGSKGKWPTMVEKLPFVLYYYQTYPPFDVLGTQFAMARSKAHEHLHKLSPMLYDTLAHLDLMPYRELATPEDVKAALQGVDRLIIDATERAYHRSQDDAKQREHYSGKKNGIR
;
A
#
# COMPACT_ATOMS: atom_id res chain seq x y z
N MET A 1 -17.46 -8.68 11.04
CA MET A 1 -18.01 -7.32 11.08
C MET A 1 -17.05 -6.46 10.27
N GLY A 2 -17.44 -6.03 9.09
CA GLY A 2 -16.65 -5.16 8.21
C GLY A 2 -16.87 -3.69 8.55
N LEU A 3 -16.30 -2.79 7.74
CA LEU A 3 -16.57 -1.36 7.84
C LEU A 3 -18.05 -1.08 7.52
N PRO A 4 -18.80 -0.38 8.38
CA PRO A 4 -20.20 -0.03 8.12
C PRO A 4 -20.30 1.15 7.16
N ILE A 5 -19.91 0.94 5.90
CA ILE A 5 -19.94 1.96 4.85
C ILE A 5 -21.39 2.12 4.36
N ARG A 6 -21.92 3.33 4.39
CA ARG A 6 -23.30 3.67 4.04
C ARG A 6 -23.43 4.36 2.69
N ASP A 7 -22.40 5.12 2.30
CA ASP A 7 -22.41 5.97 1.12
C ASP A 7 -21.01 6.13 0.51
N GLU A 8 -20.96 6.70 -0.69
CA GLU A 8 -19.74 6.95 -1.45
C GLU A 8 -18.74 7.86 -0.70
N ARG A 9 -19.24 8.84 0.04
CA ARG A 9 -18.40 9.74 0.85
C ARG A 9 -17.67 8.98 1.94
N GLN A 10 -18.38 8.08 2.64
CA GLN A 10 -17.79 7.22 3.67
C GLN A 10 -16.82 6.20 3.07
N MET A 11 -17.17 5.63 1.90
CA MET A 11 -16.29 4.73 1.17
C MET A 11 -14.95 5.40 0.90
N LYS A 12 -14.97 6.59 0.31
CA LYS A 12 -13.77 7.37 0.00
C LYS A 12 -13.00 7.81 1.26
N ALA A 13 -13.70 8.22 2.31
CA ALA A 13 -13.08 8.64 3.57
C ALA A 13 -12.38 7.49 4.30
N LEU A 14 -12.93 6.28 4.27
CA LEU A 14 -12.44 5.13 5.03
C LEU A 14 -11.48 4.23 4.24
N THR A 15 -11.55 4.22 2.90
CA THR A 15 -10.75 3.34 2.06
C THR A 15 -9.86 4.08 1.07
N GLY A 16 -10.06 5.39 0.88
CA GLY A 16 -9.39 6.18 -0.15
C GLY A 16 -9.98 5.99 -1.56
N LEU A 17 -10.92 5.08 -1.75
CA LEU A 17 -11.45 4.65 -3.04
C LEU A 17 -12.94 5.00 -3.20
N SER A 18 -13.35 5.26 -4.44
CA SER A 18 -14.76 5.22 -4.81
C SER A 18 -15.29 3.78 -4.85
N GLN A 19 -16.61 3.60 -4.85
CA GLN A 19 -17.21 2.28 -4.98
C GLN A 19 -16.78 1.59 -6.29
N ALA A 20 -16.77 2.32 -7.40
CA ALA A 20 -16.36 1.79 -8.70
C ALA A 20 -14.88 1.34 -8.70
N GLN A 21 -13.98 2.11 -8.06
CA GLN A 21 -12.58 1.73 -7.91
C GLN A 21 -12.42 0.49 -7.04
N PHE A 22 -13.17 0.41 -5.95
CA PHE A 22 -13.18 -0.77 -5.08
C PHE A 22 -13.65 -2.01 -5.83
N ASP A 23 -14.75 -1.90 -6.58
CA ASP A 23 -15.33 -3.01 -7.34
C ASP A 23 -14.39 -3.49 -8.46
N SER A 24 -13.58 -2.61 -9.04
CA SER A 24 -12.55 -2.99 -10.01
C SER A 24 -11.32 -3.65 -9.35
N LEU A 25 -10.97 -3.24 -8.14
CA LEU A 25 -9.82 -3.76 -7.41
C LEU A 25 -10.09 -5.16 -6.80
N LEU A 26 -11.31 -5.38 -6.33
CA LEU A 26 -11.72 -6.57 -5.58
C LEU A 26 -11.47 -7.91 -6.31
N PRO A 27 -11.83 -8.08 -7.60
CA PRO A 27 -11.57 -9.34 -8.30
C PRO A 27 -10.08 -9.65 -8.42
N VAL A 28 -9.26 -8.67 -8.78
CA VAL A 28 -7.82 -8.85 -8.93
C VAL A 28 -7.16 -9.18 -7.58
N PHE A 29 -7.53 -8.46 -6.52
CA PHE A 29 -7.09 -8.78 -5.16
C PHE A 29 -7.49 -10.20 -4.74
N SER A 30 -8.69 -10.64 -5.12
CA SER A 30 -9.18 -11.99 -4.82
C SER A 30 -8.37 -13.07 -5.52
N ASP A 31 -7.99 -12.85 -6.76
CA ASP A 31 -7.21 -13.80 -7.56
C ASP A 31 -5.77 -13.88 -7.04
N ILE A 32 -5.14 -12.75 -6.73
CA ILE A 32 -3.80 -12.71 -6.12
C ILE A 32 -3.81 -13.38 -4.74
N TYR A 33 -4.84 -13.14 -3.93
CA TYR A 33 -4.98 -13.82 -2.65
C TYR A 33 -5.04 -15.34 -2.81
N ARG A 34 -5.84 -15.84 -3.76
CA ARG A 34 -5.96 -17.29 -4.03
C ARG A 34 -4.64 -17.87 -4.54
N ALA A 35 -3.98 -17.19 -5.48
CA ALA A 35 -2.69 -17.61 -6.02
C ALA A 35 -1.62 -17.70 -4.91
N THR A 36 -1.54 -16.70 -4.03
CA THR A 36 -0.63 -16.68 -2.89
C THR A 36 -0.91 -17.83 -1.90
N GLN A 37 -2.20 -18.11 -1.63
CA GLN A 37 -2.57 -19.25 -0.79
C GLN A 37 -2.17 -20.60 -1.42
N GLN A 38 -2.36 -20.75 -2.72
CA GLN A 38 -1.99 -21.96 -3.47
C GLN A 38 -0.47 -22.14 -3.47
N HIS A 39 0.28 -21.10 -3.79
CA HIS A 39 1.76 -21.13 -3.77
C HIS A 39 2.29 -21.51 -2.37
N THR A 40 1.72 -20.90 -1.31
CA THR A 40 2.11 -21.22 0.07
C THR A 40 1.80 -22.68 0.43
N TYR A 41 0.70 -23.21 -0.10
CA TYR A 41 0.35 -24.62 0.09
C TYR A 41 1.33 -25.54 -0.61
N GLU A 42 1.63 -25.30 -1.88
CA GLU A 42 2.55 -26.09 -2.69
C GLU A 42 3.97 -26.11 -2.08
N ALA A 43 4.47 -24.96 -1.68
CA ALA A 43 5.74 -24.86 -0.97
C ALA A 43 5.74 -25.67 0.35
N GLY A 44 4.64 -25.62 1.09
CA GLY A 44 4.48 -26.40 2.31
C GLY A 44 4.38 -27.91 2.09
N VAL A 45 3.81 -28.34 0.97
CA VAL A 45 3.77 -29.75 0.57
C VAL A 45 5.16 -30.22 0.17
N GLN A 46 5.88 -29.44 -0.65
CA GLN A 46 7.25 -29.76 -1.09
C GLN A 46 8.22 -29.86 0.09
N SER A 47 8.09 -28.97 1.08
CA SER A 47 8.93 -29.01 2.29
C SER A 47 8.46 -30.05 3.35
N GLY A 48 7.40 -30.80 3.10
CA GLY A 48 6.83 -31.78 4.04
C GLY A 48 6.16 -31.18 5.26
N THR A 49 6.02 -29.85 5.34
CA THR A 49 5.40 -29.15 6.49
C THR A 49 3.88 -29.11 6.41
N ARG A 50 3.30 -29.36 5.25
CA ARG A 50 1.84 -29.37 5.01
C ARG A 50 1.35 -30.64 4.33
N ARG A 51 0.25 -31.19 4.85
CA ARG A 51 -0.43 -32.37 4.28
C ARG A 51 -1.89 -32.10 3.85
N ARG A 52 -2.51 -31.01 4.34
CA ARG A 52 -3.93 -30.72 4.11
C ARG A 52 -4.09 -29.52 3.19
N HIS A 53 -5.01 -29.62 2.24
CA HIS A 53 -5.39 -28.51 1.35
C HIS A 53 -5.85 -27.27 2.12
N PRO A 54 -5.57 -26.07 1.58
CA PRO A 54 -6.11 -24.82 2.15
C PRO A 54 -7.65 -24.84 2.08
N GLY A 55 -8.31 -24.26 3.10
CA GLY A 55 -9.76 -24.13 3.14
C GLY A 55 -10.51 -25.22 3.89
N GLY A 56 -9.86 -26.32 4.29
CA GLY A 56 -10.50 -27.40 5.08
C GLY A 56 -10.55 -27.16 6.59
N GLY A 57 -10.02 -26.03 7.07
CA GLY A 57 -10.03 -25.68 8.49
C GLY A 57 -11.16 -24.73 8.89
N SER A 58 -11.14 -24.28 10.15
CA SER A 58 -12.03 -23.22 10.63
C SER A 58 -11.95 -22.00 9.72
N LYS A 59 -13.09 -21.51 9.26
CA LYS A 59 -13.17 -20.24 8.52
C LYS A 59 -12.72 -19.14 9.47
N GLY A 60 -11.67 -18.42 9.10
CA GLY A 60 -11.21 -17.27 9.86
C GLY A 60 -12.30 -16.20 9.99
N LYS A 61 -12.05 -15.17 10.77
CA LYS A 61 -13.01 -14.08 11.07
C LYS A 61 -13.63 -13.45 9.82
N TRP A 62 -12.88 -13.38 8.72
CA TRP A 62 -13.33 -12.83 7.44
C TRP A 62 -13.30 -13.92 6.36
N PRO A 63 -14.43 -14.56 6.10
CA PRO A 63 -14.52 -15.61 5.10
C PRO A 63 -14.41 -15.09 3.66
N THR A 64 -14.76 -13.82 3.43
CA THR A 64 -14.85 -13.23 2.09
C THR A 64 -13.75 -12.19 1.82
N MET A 65 -13.47 -11.94 0.55
CA MET A 65 -12.52 -10.91 0.13
C MET A 65 -13.09 -9.51 0.34
N VAL A 66 -14.41 -9.37 0.25
CA VAL A 66 -15.15 -8.12 0.55
C VAL A 66 -14.94 -7.65 1.99
N GLU A 67 -14.57 -8.55 2.90
CA GLU A 67 -14.24 -8.20 4.29
C GLU A 67 -12.73 -7.95 4.50
N LYS A 68 -11.87 -8.60 3.71
CA LYS A 68 -10.41 -8.49 3.84
C LYS A 68 -9.85 -7.22 3.18
N LEU A 69 -10.32 -6.89 1.99
CA LEU A 69 -9.83 -5.73 1.26
C LEU A 69 -10.10 -4.41 2.00
N PRO A 70 -11.31 -4.14 2.54
CA PRO A 70 -11.55 -2.92 3.32
C PRO A 70 -10.65 -2.77 4.54
N PHE A 71 -10.24 -3.87 5.17
CA PHE A 71 -9.35 -3.81 6.33
C PHE A 71 -7.99 -3.23 5.97
N VAL A 72 -7.35 -3.71 4.91
CA VAL A 72 -6.04 -3.23 4.51
C VAL A 72 -6.12 -1.81 3.92
N LEU A 73 -7.17 -1.50 3.16
CA LEU A 73 -7.40 -0.15 2.64
C LEU A 73 -7.65 0.86 3.77
N TYR A 74 -8.47 0.51 4.76
CA TYR A 74 -8.72 1.35 5.93
C TYR A 74 -7.43 1.68 6.67
N TYR A 75 -6.55 0.70 6.86
CA TYR A 75 -5.27 0.96 7.50
C TYR A 75 -4.44 1.98 6.73
N TYR A 76 -4.27 1.81 5.43
CA TYR A 76 -3.46 2.74 4.63
C TYR A 76 -4.09 4.13 4.47
N GLN A 77 -5.42 4.21 4.51
CA GLN A 77 -6.13 5.49 4.42
C GLN A 77 -6.07 6.29 5.74
N THR A 78 -6.17 5.62 6.89
CA THR A 78 -6.33 6.29 8.19
C THR A 78 -5.12 6.13 9.10
N TYR A 79 -4.24 5.18 8.80
CA TYR A 79 -3.02 4.85 9.54
C TYR A 79 -3.19 4.79 11.07
N PRO A 80 -4.18 4.03 11.58
CA PRO A 80 -4.47 3.99 13.00
C PRO A 80 -3.46 3.14 13.77
N PRO A 81 -3.24 3.39 15.07
CA PRO A 81 -2.55 2.43 15.93
C PRO A 81 -3.25 1.06 15.92
N PHE A 82 -2.48 -0.03 16.11
CA PHE A 82 -3.05 -1.39 16.05
C PHE A 82 -4.14 -1.67 17.09
N ASP A 83 -4.12 -0.99 18.24
CA ASP A 83 -5.20 -1.10 19.23
C ASP A 83 -6.51 -0.54 18.69
N VAL A 84 -6.47 0.61 18.02
CA VAL A 84 -7.63 1.21 17.36
C VAL A 84 -8.10 0.34 16.19
N LEU A 85 -7.17 -0.13 15.36
CA LEU A 85 -7.46 -1.04 14.25
C LEU A 85 -8.13 -2.33 14.75
N GLY A 86 -7.58 -2.92 15.82
CA GLY A 86 -8.14 -4.11 16.45
C GLY A 86 -9.56 -3.89 16.97
N THR A 87 -9.80 -2.77 17.65
CA THR A 87 -11.12 -2.39 18.16
C THR A 87 -12.12 -2.20 17.03
N GLN A 88 -11.74 -1.45 15.98
CA GLN A 88 -12.60 -1.18 14.81
C GLN A 88 -13.07 -2.47 14.12
N PHE A 89 -12.18 -3.44 14.01
CA PHE A 89 -12.48 -4.71 13.37
C PHE A 89 -12.79 -5.85 14.35
N ALA A 90 -13.00 -5.52 15.64
CA ALA A 90 -13.34 -6.44 16.73
C ALA A 90 -12.37 -7.63 16.84
N MET A 91 -11.06 -7.38 16.82
CA MET A 91 -10.00 -8.38 16.98
C MET A 91 -8.90 -7.89 17.93
N ALA A 92 -8.08 -8.82 18.42
CA ALA A 92 -6.93 -8.47 19.22
C ALA A 92 -5.87 -7.71 18.39
N ARG A 93 -5.13 -6.80 19.02
CA ARG A 93 -4.04 -6.04 18.42
C ARG A 93 -3.06 -6.93 17.64
N SER A 94 -2.64 -8.06 18.22
CA SER A 94 -1.74 -9.01 17.57
C SER A 94 -2.31 -9.60 16.29
N LYS A 95 -3.63 -9.86 16.26
CA LYS A 95 -4.33 -10.35 15.07
C LYS A 95 -4.48 -9.27 14.00
N ALA A 96 -4.71 -8.02 14.40
CA ALA A 96 -4.72 -6.90 13.47
C ALA A 96 -3.35 -6.74 12.78
N HIS A 97 -2.26 -6.82 13.55
CA HIS A 97 -0.90 -6.80 13.02
C HIS A 97 -0.64 -7.97 12.05
N GLU A 98 -0.95 -9.21 12.46
CA GLU A 98 -0.77 -10.41 11.64
C GLU A 98 -1.54 -10.31 10.30
N HIS A 99 -2.80 -9.87 10.35
CA HIS A 99 -3.61 -9.70 9.14
C HIS A 99 -3.08 -8.61 8.22
N LEU A 100 -2.63 -7.49 8.79
CA LEU A 100 -2.06 -6.42 7.99
C LEU A 100 -0.80 -6.89 7.25
N HIS A 101 0.14 -7.50 7.96
CA HIS A 101 1.37 -8.01 7.34
C HIS A 101 1.13 -9.09 6.29
N LYS A 102 0.04 -9.85 6.45
CA LYS A 102 -0.36 -10.85 5.45
C LYS A 102 -1.01 -10.22 4.22
N LEU A 103 -1.86 -9.21 4.39
CA LEU A 103 -2.67 -8.66 3.29
C LEU A 103 -1.96 -7.53 2.53
N SER A 104 -1.02 -6.82 3.16
CA SER A 104 -0.29 -5.72 2.53
C SER A 104 0.52 -6.13 1.30
N PRO A 105 1.31 -7.22 1.32
CA PRO A 105 1.99 -7.67 0.11
C PRO A 105 1.01 -8.02 -1.03
N MET A 106 -0.13 -8.62 -0.69
CA MET A 106 -1.15 -8.98 -1.69
C MET A 106 -1.81 -7.73 -2.32
N LEU A 107 -2.02 -6.67 -1.53
CA LEU A 107 -2.48 -5.38 -2.06
C LEU A 107 -1.41 -4.76 -2.96
N TYR A 108 -0.14 -4.81 -2.55
CA TYR A 108 0.98 -4.33 -3.38
C TYR A 108 1.02 -5.05 -4.74
N ASP A 109 0.96 -6.38 -4.75
CA ASP A 109 0.96 -7.19 -5.96
C ASP A 109 -0.27 -6.89 -6.83
N THR A 110 -1.42 -6.62 -6.20
CA THR A 110 -2.65 -6.24 -6.89
C THR A 110 -2.48 -4.90 -7.62
N LEU A 111 -1.92 -3.90 -6.95
CA LEU A 111 -1.68 -2.58 -7.55
C LEU A 111 -0.62 -2.65 -8.65
N ALA A 112 0.42 -3.47 -8.47
CA ALA A 112 1.44 -3.71 -9.48
C ALA A 112 0.85 -4.41 -10.71
N HIS A 113 -0.02 -5.41 -10.51
CA HIS A 113 -0.70 -6.11 -11.60
C HIS A 113 -1.61 -5.20 -12.44
N LEU A 114 -2.21 -4.19 -11.79
CA LEU A 114 -3.06 -3.19 -12.43
C LEU A 114 -2.29 -1.98 -12.98
N ASP A 115 -0.96 -2.01 -12.91
CA ASP A 115 -0.09 -0.90 -13.33
C ASP A 115 -0.38 0.44 -12.61
N LEU A 116 -0.82 0.34 -11.34
CA LEU A 116 -1.18 1.47 -10.49
C LEU A 116 -0.06 1.89 -9.53
N MET A 117 1.09 1.21 -9.60
CA MET A 117 2.22 1.56 -8.75
C MET A 117 2.99 2.77 -9.30
N PRO A 118 3.39 3.71 -8.43
CA PRO A 118 4.21 4.84 -8.87
C PRO A 118 5.58 4.37 -9.35
N TYR A 119 6.11 5.05 -10.33
CA TYR A 119 7.50 4.85 -10.75
C TYR A 119 8.44 5.15 -9.58
N ARG A 120 9.31 4.21 -9.24
CA ARG A 120 10.22 4.35 -8.09
C ARG A 120 11.65 4.74 -8.48
N GLU A 121 12.04 4.45 -9.70
CA GLU A 121 13.40 4.65 -10.19
C GLU A 121 13.36 5.50 -11.47
N LEU A 122 13.33 6.80 -11.28
CA LEU A 122 13.50 7.77 -12.35
C LEU A 122 14.95 8.29 -12.26
N ALA A 123 15.89 7.50 -12.80
CA ALA A 123 17.32 7.77 -12.65
C ALA A 123 17.81 8.84 -13.65
N THR A 124 17.13 9.00 -14.79
CA THR A 124 17.52 9.92 -15.86
C THR A 124 16.39 10.90 -16.18
N PRO A 125 16.72 12.08 -16.76
CA PRO A 125 15.72 13.02 -17.25
C PRO A 125 14.79 12.40 -18.31
N GLU A 126 15.28 11.44 -19.07
CA GLU A 126 14.54 10.69 -20.08
C GLU A 126 13.49 9.77 -19.44
N ASP A 127 13.82 9.11 -18.33
CA ASP A 127 12.86 8.29 -17.55
C ASP A 127 11.72 9.17 -17.02
N VAL A 128 12.07 10.37 -16.50
CA VAL A 128 11.08 11.34 -16.01
C VAL A 128 10.15 11.77 -17.14
N LYS A 129 10.69 12.10 -18.32
CA LYS A 129 9.88 12.47 -19.49
C LYS A 129 8.97 11.35 -19.94
N ALA A 130 9.45 10.10 -19.97
CA ALA A 130 8.66 8.95 -20.34
C ALA A 130 7.53 8.68 -19.31
N ALA A 131 7.84 8.77 -18.04
CA ALA A 131 6.85 8.59 -16.97
C ALA A 131 5.77 9.67 -16.93
N LEU A 132 6.08 10.88 -17.41
CA LEU A 132 5.16 12.01 -17.45
C LEU A 132 4.43 12.14 -18.79
N GLN A 133 4.67 11.24 -19.73
CA GLN A 133 4.01 11.26 -21.03
C GLN A 133 2.49 11.09 -20.88
N GLY A 134 1.71 12.08 -21.35
CA GLY A 134 0.25 12.09 -21.21
C GLY A 134 -0.27 12.64 -19.87
N VAL A 135 0.60 13.20 -19.03
CA VAL A 135 0.21 13.87 -17.78
C VAL A 135 -0.02 15.35 -18.05
N ASP A 136 -1.28 15.81 -18.01
CA ASP A 136 -1.64 17.21 -18.26
C ASP A 136 -1.25 18.16 -17.14
N ARG A 137 -1.14 17.66 -15.92
CA ARG A 137 -0.84 18.46 -14.73
C ARG A 137 0.03 17.71 -13.75
N LEU A 138 1.15 18.29 -13.35
CA LEU A 138 2.08 17.77 -12.36
C LEU A 138 2.07 18.68 -11.13
N ILE A 139 1.96 18.08 -9.95
CA ILE A 139 2.15 18.74 -8.67
C ILE A 139 3.51 18.30 -8.14
N ILE A 140 4.41 19.28 -7.95
CA ILE A 140 5.76 19.03 -7.42
C ILE A 140 5.81 19.58 -5.99
N ASP A 141 6.10 18.71 -5.03
CA ASP A 141 6.45 19.10 -3.67
C ASP A 141 7.96 18.91 -3.48
N ALA A 142 8.67 19.99 -3.13
CA ALA A 142 10.10 19.99 -2.95
C ALA A 142 10.46 20.39 -1.52
N THR A 143 11.21 19.54 -0.83
CA THR A 143 11.71 19.81 0.51
C THR A 143 13.19 20.10 0.48
N GLU A 144 13.59 21.25 1.02
CA GLU A 144 14.99 21.59 1.18
C GLU A 144 15.58 20.85 2.38
N ARG A 145 16.71 20.15 2.16
CA ARG A 145 17.50 19.53 3.23
C ARG A 145 18.73 20.36 3.54
N ALA A 146 19.04 20.52 4.83
CA ALA A 146 20.29 21.12 5.25
C ALA A 146 21.46 20.28 4.76
N TYR A 147 22.46 20.92 4.15
CA TYR A 147 23.67 20.30 3.67
C TYR A 147 24.89 20.81 4.45
N HIS A 148 25.91 19.99 4.62
CA HIS A 148 27.16 20.43 5.24
C HIS A 148 27.81 21.48 4.39
N ARG A 149 28.19 22.60 5.03
CA ARG A 149 28.89 23.69 4.35
C ARG A 149 30.20 23.17 3.75
N SER A 150 30.33 23.24 2.44
CA SER A 150 31.56 22.90 1.74
C SER A 150 32.62 23.96 2.02
N GLN A 151 33.92 23.60 2.01
CA GLN A 151 35.00 24.54 2.02
C GLN A 151 35.26 25.17 0.63
N ASP A 152 34.64 24.63 -0.41
CA ASP A 152 34.71 25.08 -1.79
C ASP A 152 33.60 26.11 -2.07
N ASP A 153 33.97 27.33 -2.42
CA ASP A 153 33.08 28.44 -2.69
C ASP A 153 32.12 28.18 -3.88
N ALA A 154 32.57 27.45 -4.90
CA ALA A 154 31.72 27.10 -6.04
C ALA A 154 30.61 26.17 -5.61
N LYS A 155 30.91 25.12 -4.85
CA LYS A 155 29.92 24.20 -4.27
C LYS A 155 29.00 24.89 -3.27
N GLN A 156 29.50 25.87 -2.50
CA GLN A 156 28.64 26.65 -1.62
C GLN A 156 27.58 27.45 -2.39
N ARG A 157 27.96 28.05 -3.52
CA ARG A 157 27.03 28.82 -4.36
C ARG A 157 25.96 27.90 -5.00
N GLU A 158 26.34 26.71 -5.44
CA GLU A 158 25.46 25.73 -6.03
C GLU A 158 24.35 25.27 -5.05
N HIS A 159 24.70 25.09 -3.78
CA HIS A 159 23.79 24.63 -2.73
C HIS A 159 23.19 25.78 -1.88
N TYR A 160 23.40 27.02 -2.25
CA TYR A 160 22.88 28.16 -1.50
C TYR A 160 21.38 28.35 -1.75
N SER A 161 20.57 28.35 -0.68
CA SER A 161 19.16 28.72 -0.73
C SER A 161 18.97 30.16 -0.24
N GLY A 162 18.60 31.05 -1.15
CA GLY A 162 18.27 32.45 -0.84
C GLY A 162 17.04 32.59 0.05
N LYS A 163 16.13 31.60 0.07
CA LYS A 163 14.89 31.62 0.88
C LYS A 163 15.15 31.47 2.38
N LYS A 164 16.18 30.73 2.75
CA LYS A 164 16.50 30.46 4.16
C LYS A 164 17.90 30.94 4.56
N ASN A 165 18.58 31.74 3.72
CA ASN A 165 19.93 32.27 3.96
C ASN A 165 20.91 31.20 4.47
N GLY A 166 20.90 30.02 3.85
CA GLY A 166 21.75 28.91 4.25
C GLY A 166 22.11 27.96 3.09
N ILE A 167 23.12 27.11 3.33
CA ILE A 167 23.54 26.06 2.41
C ILE A 167 22.69 24.82 2.63
N ARG A 168 22.22 24.21 1.55
CA ARG A 168 21.31 23.06 1.57
C ARG A 168 21.67 22.04 0.52
#